data_3a0ab1c0ca27423c8f7f3c0c458c3c06
#
_entry.id   3a0ab1c0ca27423c8f7f3c0c458c3c06
#
_cell.length_a   1.000
_cell.length_b   1.000
_cell.length_c   1.000
_cell.angle_alpha   90.00
_cell.angle_beta   90.00
_cell.angle_gamma   90.00
#
_symmetry.space_group_name_H-M   'P 1'
#
loop_
_entity.id
_entity.type
_entity.pdbx_description
1 polymer ?
#
loop_
_entity_poly.entity_id
_entity_poly.type
_entity_poly.pdbx_seq_one_letter_code
_entity_poly.pdbx_strand_id
1 'polypeptide(L)'
;SIFLVFFIGFRHEVGGDWYNYLTMFDLISKVPFLISIILTDVAYGAINWASFQLGYDIYTVNFICAIIFCFGIYKFSSALRNFWLPILVLFTYTIVVVAMGYTRQGVAVGLVCMAFASLLKKPKKRVYFFWIFMAMLFHKTAVIMFFFMPLINTRFFRKKFFFWLYTIISFALIFSILWLSQKADNL
;
A
#
# COMPACT_ATOMS: atom_id res chain seq x y z
N SER A 1 -5.17 16.70 -8.15
CA SER A 1 -4.96 15.22 -8.09
C SER A 1 -4.60 14.63 -9.46
N ILE A 2 -5.15 15.10 -10.58
CA ILE A 2 -4.78 14.61 -11.92
C ILE A 2 -3.30 14.83 -12.19
N PHE A 3 -2.75 15.99 -11.89
CA PHE A 3 -1.31 16.26 -12.01
C PHE A 3 -0.46 15.21 -11.31
N LEU A 4 -0.81 14.83 -10.06
CA LEU A 4 -0.06 13.81 -9.32
C LEU A 4 -0.10 12.41 -9.98
N VAL A 5 -1.21 12.05 -10.61
CA VAL A 5 -1.31 10.77 -11.36
C VAL A 5 -0.30 10.73 -12.50
N PHE A 6 -0.22 11.78 -13.28
CA PHE A 6 0.77 11.86 -14.38
C PHE A 6 2.20 11.94 -13.84
N PHE A 7 2.43 12.75 -12.82
CA PHE A 7 3.74 12.93 -12.21
C PHE A 7 4.31 11.60 -11.64
N ILE A 8 3.46 10.80 -10.96
CA ILE A 8 3.87 9.51 -10.41
C ILE A 8 3.89 8.42 -11.49
N GLY A 9 2.86 8.40 -12.37
CA GLY A 9 2.67 7.32 -13.33
C GLY A 9 3.70 7.31 -14.46
N PHE A 10 4.13 8.47 -14.92
CA PHE A 10 5.12 8.60 -16.02
C PHE A 10 6.54 8.88 -15.53
N ARG A 11 6.83 8.57 -14.26
CA ARG A 11 8.20 8.65 -13.77
C ARG A 11 9.14 7.75 -14.58
N HIS A 12 10.35 8.20 -14.84
CA HIS A 12 11.38 7.47 -15.54
C HIS A 12 12.66 7.48 -14.70
N GLU A 13 13.24 6.30 -14.47
CA GLU A 13 14.49 6.10 -13.71
C GLU A 13 14.47 6.74 -12.29
N VAL A 14 13.30 6.79 -11.67
CA VAL A 14 13.12 7.35 -10.32
C VAL A 14 12.82 6.25 -9.31
N GLY A 15 13.58 6.27 -8.20
CA GLY A 15 13.43 5.35 -7.08
C GLY A 15 14.38 4.16 -7.13
N GLY A 16 14.73 3.65 -5.93
CA GLY A 16 15.70 2.56 -5.79
C GLY A 16 15.28 1.24 -6.44
N ASP A 17 13.98 1.03 -6.60
CA ASP A 17 13.42 -0.21 -7.16
C ASP A 17 13.14 -0.14 -8.67
N TRP A 18 13.52 0.93 -9.37
CA TRP A 18 13.18 1.09 -10.78
C TRP A 18 13.65 -0.09 -11.64
N TYR A 19 14.92 -0.46 -11.57
CA TYR A 19 15.48 -1.58 -12.35
C TYR A 19 14.91 -2.93 -11.90
N ASN A 20 14.60 -3.11 -10.63
CA ASN A 20 13.92 -4.30 -10.13
C ASN A 20 12.53 -4.46 -10.76
N TYR A 21 11.79 -3.37 -10.93
CA TYR A 21 10.48 -3.41 -11.59
C TYR A 21 10.58 -3.72 -13.09
N LEU A 22 11.58 -3.20 -13.79
CA LEU A 22 11.83 -3.55 -15.20
C LEU A 22 12.17 -5.04 -15.35
N THR A 23 13.06 -5.55 -14.52
CA THR A 23 13.43 -6.98 -14.51
C THR A 23 12.22 -7.86 -14.18
N MET A 24 11.41 -7.45 -13.22
CA MET A 24 10.18 -8.17 -12.84
C MET A 24 9.15 -8.18 -13.98
N PHE A 25 8.97 -7.05 -14.66
CA PHE A 25 8.08 -6.95 -15.82
C PHE A 25 8.51 -7.89 -16.94
N ASP A 26 9.83 -7.92 -17.27
CA ASP A 26 10.39 -8.83 -18.28
C ASP A 26 10.24 -10.30 -17.88
N LEU A 27 10.44 -10.65 -16.61
CA LEU A 27 10.19 -12.02 -16.11
C LEU A 27 8.71 -12.42 -16.24
N ILE A 28 7.81 -11.55 -15.84
CA ILE A 28 6.36 -11.81 -15.90
C ILE A 28 5.88 -11.96 -17.34
N SER A 29 6.50 -11.26 -18.29
CA SER A 29 6.18 -11.36 -19.72
C SER A 29 6.37 -12.76 -20.29
N LYS A 30 7.27 -13.55 -19.70
CA LYS A 30 7.72 -14.87 -20.17
C LYS A 30 7.00 -16.05 -19.51
N VAL A 31 6.11 -15.79 -18.55
CA VAL A 31 5.46 -16.84 -17.74
C VAL A 31 3.94 -16.79 -17.83
N PRO A 32 3.26 -17.94 -17.61
CA PRO A 32 1.80 -17.98 -17.50
C PRO A 32 1.25 -17.14 -16.35
N PHE A 33 -0.01 -16.71 -16.44
CA PHE A 33 -0.68 -15.90 -15.45
C PHE A 33 -0.54 -16.41 -14.00
N LEU A 34 -0.76 -17.71 -13.77
CA LEU A 34 -0.66 -18.30 -12.44
C LEU A 34 0.74 -18.16 -11.83
N ILE A 35 1.78 -18.23 -12.63
CA ILE A 35 3.16 -18.05 -12.17
C ILE A 35 3.42 -16.57 -11.90
N SER A 36 2.90 -15.67 -12.72
CA SER A 36 3.09 -14.22 -12.55
C SER A 36 2.57 -13.69 -11.20
N ILE A 37 1.43 -14.21 -10.71
CA ILE A 37 0.86 -13.82 -9.42
C ILE A 37 1.56 -14.46 -8.21
N ILE A 38 2.39 -15.49 -8.43
CA ILE A 38 3.19 -16.15 -7.38
C ILE A 38 4.58 -15.49 -7.28
N LEU A 39 5.14 -15.04 -8.40
CA LEU A 39 6.48 -14.42 -8.46
C LEU A 39 6.54 -13.08 -7.72
N THR A 40 5.42 -12.39 -7.61
CA THR A 40 5.34 -11.09 -6.92
C THR A 40 4.04 -11.01 -6.10
N ASP A 41 3.66 -9.80 -5.65
CA ASP A 41 2.37 -9.60 -5.00
C ASP A 41 1.22 -9.79 -6.02
N VAL A 42 0.18 -10.50 -5.62
CA VAL A 42 -0.88 -11.03 -6.51
C VAL A 42 -1.46 -9.99 -7.47
N ALA A 43 -1.91 -8.85 -6.94
CA ALA A 43 -2.53 -7.82 -7.79
C ALA A 43 -1.51 -7.09 -8.66
N TYR A 44 -0.30 -6.90 -8.17
CA TYR A 44 0.78 -6.30 -8.96
C TYR A 44 1.21 -7.21 -10.12
N GLY A 45 1.37 -8.52 -9.85
CA GLY A 45 1.66 -9.52 -10.88
C GLY A 45 0.57 -9.59 -11.95
N ALA A 46 -0.70 -9.55 -11.53
CA ALA A 46 -1.83 -9.55 -12.46
C ALA A 46 -1.85 -8.32 -13.39
N ILE A 47 -1.56 -7.12 -12.85
CA ILE A 47 -1.50 -5.89 -13.66
C ILE A 47 -0.34 -5.94 -14.64
N ASN A 48 0.85 -6.39 -14.20
CA ASN A 48 2.02 -6.53 -15.08
C ASN A 48 1.72 -7.51 -16.22
N TRP A 49 1.21 -8.68 -15.90
CA TRP A 49 0.87 -9.69 -16.90
C TRP A 49 -0.18 -9.18 -17.90
N ALA A 50 -1.25 -8.55 -17.41
CA ALA A 50 -2.29 -7.99 -18.28
C ALA A 50 -1.76 -6.86 -19.16
N SER A 51 -0.91 -5.97 -18.63
CA SER A 51 -0.28 -4.90 -19.41
C SER A 51 0.56 -5.46 -20.55
N PHE A 52 1.38 -6.48 -20.26
CA PHE A 52 2.17 -7.14 -21.30
C PHE A 52 1.30 -7.81 -22.37
N GLN A 53 0.26 -8.57 -21.99
CA GLN A 53 -0.64 -9.24 -22.95
C GLN A 53 -1.38 -8.26 -23.86
N LEU A 54 -1.62 -7.04 -23.40
CA LEU A 54 -2.24 -5.96 -24.18
C LEU A 54 -1.24 -5.17 -25.01
N GLY A 55 0.05 -5.53 -25.00
CA GLY A 55 1.12 -4.84 -25.74
C GLY A 55 1.57 -3.53 -25.11
N TYR A 56 1.28 -3.32 -23.84
CA TYR A 56 1.72 -2.16 -23.07
C TYR A 56 3.00 -2.46 -22.30
N ASP A 57 3.61 -1.42 -21.75
CA ASP A 57 4.86 -1.43 -21.01
C ASP A 57 4.67 -1.17 -19.49
N ILE A 58 5.80 -1.07 -18.78
CA ILE A 58 5.87 -0.78 -17.35
C ILE A 58 5.23 0.59 -16.99
N TYR A 59 5.20 1.57 -17.91
CA TYR A 59 4.59 2.87 -17.64
C TYR A 59 3.08 2.74 -17.47
N THR A 60 2.44 1.83 -18.20
CA THR A 60 1.01 1.53 -18.02
C THR A 60 0.75 0.95 -16.62
N VAL A 61 1.60 0.04 -16.15
CA VAL A 61 1.52 -0.50 -14.78
C VAL A 61 1.67 0.61 -13.75
N ASN A 62 2.69 1.46 -13.91
CA ASN A 62 2.94 2.60 -13.02
C ASN A 62 1.76 3.58 -13.03
N PHE A 63 1.17 3.85 -14.19
CA PHE A 63 0.04 4.77 -14.33
C PHE A 63 -1.21 4.24 -13.63
N ILE A 64 -1.55 2.95 -13.80
CA ILE A 64 -2.66 2.29 -13.09
C ILE A 64 -2.44 2.37 -11.57
N CYS A 65 -1.23 2.05 -11.12
CA CYS A 65 -0.85 2.12 -9.72
C CYS A 65 -0.95 3.55 -9.16
N ALA A 66 -0.53 4.55 -9.94
CA ALA A 66 -0.64 5.96 -9.57
C ALA A 66 -2.10 6.42 -9.44
N ILE A 67 -3.00 5.96 -10.30
CA ILE A 67 -4.45 6.24 -10.20
C ILE A 67 -4.99 5.71 -8.87
N ILE A 68 -4.71 4.44 -8.54
CA ILE A 68 -5.21 3.81 -7.30
C ILE A 68 -4.66 4.56 -6.08
N PHE A 69 -3.37 4.87 -6.06
CA PHE A 69 -2.74 5.63 -4.98
C PHE A 69 -3.37 7.01 -4.80
N CYS A 70 -3.42 7.81 -5.87
CA CYS A 70 -3.96 9.17 -5.82
C CYS A 70 -5.44 9.20 -5.44
N PHE A 71 -6.22 8.22 -5.90
CA PHE A 71 -7.61 8.07 -5.49
C PHE A 71 -7.75 7.78 -4.00
N GLY A 72 -6.85 6.94 -3.44
CA GLY A 72 -6.78 6.67 -2.01
C GLY A 72 -6.50 7.91 -1.19
N ILE A 73 -5.47 8.68 -1.55
CA ILE A 73 -5.14 9.94 -0.89
C ILE A 73 -6.29 10.94 -0.99
N TYR A 74 -6.91 11.07 -2.17
CA TYR A 74 -8.08 11.94 -2.37
C TYR A 74 -9.24 11.57 -1.45
N LYS A 75 -9.61 10.28 -1.36
CA LYS A 75 -10.69 9.79 -0.49
C LYS A 75 -10.40 10.06 0.98
N PHE A 76 -9.17 9.82 1.41
CA PHE A 76 -8.74 10.09 2.79
C PHE A 76 -8.80 11.59 3.11
N SER A 77 -8.23 12.43 2.26
CA SER A 77 -8.25 13.88 2.44
C SER A 77 -9.66 14.46 2.46
N SER A 78 -10.55 13.95 1.59
CA SER A 78 -11.98 14.34 1.54
C SER A 78 -12.78 13.89 2.76
N ALA A 79 -12.29 12.94 3.53
CA ALA A 79 -12.92 12.49 4.77
C ALA A 79 -12.57 13.35 5.98
N LEU A 80 -11.50 14.12 5.92
CA LEU A 80 -11.01 15.00 6.98
C LEU A 80 -11.59 16.42 6.87
N ARG A 81 -11.53 17.18 7.95
CA ARG A 81 -12.03 18.56 8.01
C ARG A 81 -11.26 19.51 7.10
N ASN A 82 -9.94 19.32 7.03
CA ASN A 82 -9.06 20.09 6.16
C ASN A 82 -8.52 19.17 5.06
N PHE A 83 -8.94 19.41 3.84
CA PHE A 83 -8.55 18.61 2.67
C PHE A 83 -7.05 18.66 2.35
N TRP A 84 -6.43 19.84 2.51
CA TRP A 84 -5.05 20.06 2.09
C TRP A 84 -4.01 19.56 3.09
N LEU A 85 -4.37 19.53 4.39
CA LEU A 85 -3.44 19.15 5.45
C LEU A 85 -2.87 17.72 5.25
N PRO A 86 -3.69 16.68 4.99
CA PRO A 86 -3.15 15.34 4.73
C PRO A 86 -2.25 15.30 3.48
N ILE A 87 -2.63 16.01 2.42
CA ILE A 87 -1.84 16.06 1.20
C ILE A 87 -0.47 16.67 1.50
N LEU A 88 -0.41 17.77 2.24
CA LEU A 88 0.83 18.41 2.63
C LEU A 88 1.72 17.49 3.49
N VAL A 89 1.13 16.84 4.50
CA VAL A 89 1.87 15.93 5.39
C VAL A 89 2.39 14.71 4.65
N LEU A 90 1.60 14.15 3.73
CA LEU A 90 1.98 12.97 2.95
C LEU A 90 2.89 13.29 1.78
N PHE A 91 3.01 14.57 1.39
CA PHE A 91 3.72 14.98 0.18
C PHE A 91 5.20 14.61 0.23
N THR A 92 5.90 14.98 1.27
CA THR A 92 7.37 14.87 1.36
C THR A 92 7.85 13.44 1.33
N TYR A 93 7.23 12.56 2.08
CA TYR A 93 7.65 11.16 2.19
C TYR A 93 6.76 10.21 1.37
N THR A 94 5.45 10.24 1.60
CA THR A 94 4.55 9.23 1.01
C THR A 94 4.38 9.42 -0.50
N ILE A 95 4.29 10.67 -0.98
CA ILE A 95 4.13 10.94 -2.42
C ILE A 95 5.50 10.89 -3.12
N VAL A 96 6.48 11.64 -2.64
CA VAL A 96 7.78 11.77 -3.33
C VAL A 96 8.67 10.55 -3.17
N VAL A 97 8.72 9.93 -1.98
CA VAL A 97 9.59 8.77 -1.75
C VAL A 97 8.86 7.46 -2.03
N VAL A 98 7.72 7.22 -1.34
CA VAL A 98 7.05 5.92 -1.41
C VAL A 98 6.34 5.71 -2.75
N ALA A 99 5.51 6.64 -3.20
CA ALA A 99 4.75 6.45 -4.44
C ALA A 99 5.64 6.50 -5.69
N MET A 100 6.71 7.29 -5.67
CA MET A 100 7.65 7.36 -6.80
C MET A 100 8.74 6.29 -6.73
N GLY A 101 9.17 5.88 -5.54
CA GLY A 101 10.25 4.90 -5.39
C GLY A 101 9.78 3.46 -5.35
N TYR A 102 8.61 3.20 -4.74
CA TYR A 102 8.14 1.87 -4.35
C TYR A 102 6.68 1.66 -4.77
N THR A 103 6.46 1.33 -6.06
CA THR A 103 5.11 1.24 -6.68
C THR A 103 4.14 0.40 -5.87
N ARG A 104 4.53 -0.82 -5.49
CA ARG A 104 3.69 -1.76 -4.74
C ARG A 104 3.27 -1.22 -3.39
N GLN A 105 4.23 -0.67 -2.63
CA GLN A 105 3.97 -0.04 -1.34
C GLN A 105 3.10 1.21 -1.49
N GLY A 106 3.34 2.02 -2.53
CA GLY A 106 2.54 3.21 -2.81
C GLY A 106 1.07 2.86 -2.98
N VAL A 107 0.74 1.88 -3.82
CA VAL A 107 -0.65 1.42 -4.01
C VAL A 107 -1.24 0.90 -2.70
N ALA A 108 -0.50 0.08 -1.95
CA ALA A 108 -0.97 -0.44 -0.67
C ALA A 108 -1.29 0.69 0.32
N VAL A 109 -0.45 1.73 0.41
CA VAL A 109 -0.70 2.92 1.24
C VAL A 109 -1.95 3.67 0.76
N GLY A 110 -2.14 3.84 -0.54
CA GLY A 110 -3.37 4.44 -1.10
C GLY A 110 -4.63 3.68 -0.67
N LEU A 111 -4.61 2.35 -0.74
CA LEU A 111 -5.72 1.49 -0.33
C LEU A 111 -5.94 1.51 1.20
N VAL A 112 -4.87 1.59 1.99
CA VAL A 112 -4.94 1.81 3.45
C VAL A 112 -5.59 3.16 3.75
N CYS A 113 -5.28 4.20 3.00
CA CYS A 113 -5.95 5.50 3.12
C CYS A 113 -7.46 5.40 2.86
N MET A 114 -7.91 4.59 1.87
CA MET A 114 -9.34 4.30 1.65
C MET A 114 -9.95 3.56 2.84
N ALA A 115 -9.23 2.61 3.42
CA ALA A 115 -9.68 1.90 4.61
C ALA A 115 -9.95 2.87 5.75
N PHE A 116 -9.02 3.75 6.08
CA PHE A 116 -9.19 4.76 7.13
C PHE A 116 -10.29 5.77 6.79
N ALA A 117 -10.39 6.22 5.53
CA ALA A 117 -11.48 7.10 5.09
C ALA A 117 -12.87 6.50 5.36
N SER A 118 -13.02 5.18 5.25
CA SER A 118 -14.28 4.47 5.52
C SER A 118 -14.70 4.49 7.00
N LEU A 119 -13.78 4.85 7.89
CA LEU A 119 -14.00 4.88 9.33
C LEU A 119 -14.28 6.28 9.87
N LEU A 120 -13.79 7.31 9.18
CA LEU A 120 -13.81 8.69 9.68
C LEU A 120 -15.22 9.30 9.73
N LYS A 121 -16.06 9.07 8.72
CA LYS A 121 -17.41 9.70 8.65
C LYS A 121 -18.50 8.84 9.26
N LYS A 122 -18.60 7.59 8.84
CA LYS A 122 -19.53 6.58 9.37
C LYS A 122 -18.77 5.26 9.41
N PRO A 123 -18.41 4.74 10.61
CA PRO A 123 -17.56 3.58 10.74
C PRO A 123 -18.14 2.35 10.05
N LYS A 124 -17.62 2.00 8.90
CA LYS A 124 -17.99 0.81 8.11
C LYS A 124 -16.88 -0.23 8.20
N LYS A 125 -16.87 -1.02 9.26
CA LYS A 125 -15.82 -2.03 9.52
C LYS A 125 -15.62 -2.99 8.35
N ARG A 126 -16.69 -3.47 7.70
CA ARG A 126 -16.59 -4.38 6.53
C ARG A 126 -15.84 -3.72 5.37
N VAL A 127 -16.07 -2.42 5.13
CA VAL A 127 -15.40 -1.67 4.07
C VAL A 127 -13.92 -1.44 4.41
N TYR A 128 -13.61 -1.21 5.68
CA TYR A 128 -12.21 -1.14 6.16
C TYR A 128 -11.47 -2.45 5.84
N PHE A 129 -12.01 -3.59 6.26
CA PHE A 129 -11.38 -4.89 6.00
C PHE A 129 -11.24 -5.19 4.51
N PHE A 130 -12.24 -4.84 3.70
CA PHE A 130 -12.16 -4.99 2.26
C PHE A 130 -10.96 -4.23 1.67
N TRP A 131 -10.77 -2.96 2.05
CA TRP A 131 -9.65 -2.17 1.54
C TRP A 131 -8.29 -2.63 2.07
N ILE A 132 -8.21 -3.10 3.32
CA ILE A 132 -6.97 -3.71 3.83
C ILE A 132 -6.64 -5.00 3.09
N PHE A 133 -7.64 -5.86 2.83
CA PHE A 133 -7.43 -7.05 2.01
C PHE A 133 -6.94 -6.70 0.60
N MET A 134 -7.54 -5.71 -0.06
CA MET A 134 -7.05 -5.21 -1.34
C MET A 134 -5.61 -4.68 -1.24
N ALA A 135 -5.25 -3.97 -0.18
CA ALA A 135 -3.88 -3.50 0.04
C ALA A 135 -2.87 -4.66 0.17
N MET A 136 -3.25 -5.74 0.84
CA MET A 136 -2.40 -6.94 0.98
C MET A 136 -2.09 -7.61 -0.36
N LEU A 137 -3.01 -7.55 -1.33
CA LEU A 137 -2.78 -8.08 -2.68
C LEU A 137 -1.70 -7.30 -3.45
N PHE A 138 -1.42 -6.05 -3.06
CA PHE A 138 -0.34 -5.23 -3.63
C PHE A 138 0.93 -5.26 -2.78
N HIS A 139 0.79 -5.42 -1.45
CA HIS A 139 1.95 -5.50 -0.58
C HIS A 139 1.59 -6.19 0.74
N LYS A 140 2.17 -7.37 0.95
CA LYS A 140 1.86 -8.25 2.09
C LYS A 140 1.98 -7.60 3.46
N THR A 141 2.86 -6.61 3.64
CA THR A 141 3.03 -5.91 4.93
C THR A 141 1.79 -5.12 5.35
N ALA A 142 0.85 -4.83 4.43
CA ALA A 142 -0.42 -4.18 4.76
C ALA A 142 -1.27 -5.01 5.76
N VAL A 143 -0.97 -6.31 5.94
CA VAL A 143 -1.59 -7.16 6.98
C VAL A 143 -1.49 -6.54 8.37
N ILE A 144 -0.43 -5.78 8.66
CA ILE A 144 -0.25 -5.08 9.94
C ILE A 144 -1.43 -4.16 10.25
N MET A 145 -2.12 -3.63 9.23
CA MET A 145 -3.27 -2.75 9.41
C MET A 145 -4.48 -3.44 10.04
N PHE A 146 -4.57 -4.78 10.02
CA PHE A 146 -5.59 -5.50 10.79
C PHE A 146 -5.44 -5.28 12.30
N PHE A 147 -4.21 -5.13 12.80
CA PHE A 147 -3.93 -4.86 14.20
C PHE A 147 -4.37 -3.46 14.65
N PHE A 148 -4.56 -2.51 13.71
CA PHE A 148 -5.09 -1.18 14.04
C PHE A 148 -6.61 -1.15 14.17
N MET A 149 -7.31 -2.22 13.84
CA MET A 149 -8.76 -2.30 13.94
C MET A 149 -9.31 -2.08 15.37
N PRO A 150 -8.70 -2.61 16.45
CA PRO A 150 -9.18 -2.34 17.80
C PRO A 150 -9.13 -0.85 18.16
N LEU A 151 -8.17 -0.07 17.59
CA LEU A 151 -8.07 1.38 17.81
C LEU A 151 -9.32 2.16 17.36
N ILE A 152 -10.10 1.56 16.46
CA ILE A 152 -11.34 2.15 15.93
C ILE A 152 -12.50 1.99 16.91
N ASN A 153 -12.41 1.06 17.86
CA ASN A 153 -13.42 0.85 18.86
C ASN A 153 -13.08 1.63 20.15
N THR A 154 -13.48 2.89 20.20
CA THR A 154 -13.23 3.79 21.33
C THR A 154 -13.65 3.22 22.69
N ARG A 155 -14.61 2.29 22.74
CA ARG A 155 -15.01 1.62 23.98
C ARG A 155 -13.97 0.64 24.48
N PHE A 156 -13.21 -0.01 23.59
CA PHE A 156 -12.15 -0.95 23.96
C PHE A 156 -10.97 -0.21 24.61
N PHE A 157 -10.59 0.94 24.09
CA PHE A 157 -9.46 1.74 24.61
C PHE A 157 -9.81 2.63 25.83
N ARG A 158 -11.07 2.78 26.20
CA ARG A 158 -11.44 3.46 27.46
C ARG A 158 -10.88 2.76 28.71
N LYS A 159 -10.57 1.49 28.64
CA LYS A 159 -9.85 0.76 29.70
C LYS A 159 -8.35 0.84 29.44
N LYS A 160 -7.63 1.63 30.23
CA LYS A 160 -6.15 1.80 30.13
C LYS A 160 -5.40 0.48 30.02
N PHE A 161 -5.86 -0.58 30.69
CA PHE A 161 -5.28 -1.92 30.63
C PHE A 161 -5.25 -2.49 29.20
N PHE A 162 -6.34 -2.44 28.45
CA PHE A 162 -6.38 -2.96 27.07
C PHE A 162 -5.55 -2.13 26.10
N PHE A 163 -5.44 -0.81 26.34
CA PHE A 163 -4.54 0.04 25.58
C PHE A 163 -3.08 -0.40 25.74
N TRP A 164 -2.61 -0.54 26.98
CA TRP A 164 -1.24 -0.97 27.27
C TRP A 164 -0.97 -2.38 26.80
N LEU A 165 -1.86 -3.33 27.04
CA LEU A 165 -1.74 -4.70 26.56
C LEU A 165 -1.60 -4.76 25.04
N TYR A 166 -2.45 -4.03 24.33
CA TYR A 166 -2.36 -3.95 22.87
C TYR A 166 -1.04 -3.34 22.39
N THR A 167 -0.58 -2.27 23.03
CA THR A 167 0.68 -1.60 22.70
C THR A 167 1.86 -2.57 22.89
N ILE A 168 1.92 -3.28 24.01
CA ILE A 168 2.97 -4.26 24.30
C ILE A 168 2.97 -5.39 23.27
N ILE A 169 1.81 -5.97 22.97
CA ILE A 169 1.69 -7.04 21.95
C ILE A 169 2.13 -6.54 20.58
N SER A 170 1.74 -5.33 20.17
CA SER A 170 2.14 -4.76 18.89
C SER A 170 3.64 -4.53 18.80
N PHE A 171 4.27 -4.02 19.85
CA PHE A 171 5.73 -3.87 19.93
C PHE A 171 6.46 -5.22 19.90
N ALA A 172 5.97 -6.21 20.64
CA ALA A 172 6.57 -7.55 20.66
C ALA A 172 6.50 -8.22 19.28
N LEU A 173 5.38 -8.09 18.56
CA LEU A 173 5.22 -8.60 17.19
C LEU A 173 6.17 -7.89 16.22
N ILE A 174 6.25 -6.57 16.26
CA ILE A 174 7.17 -5.81 15.40
C ILE A 174 8.62 -6.23 15.68
N PHE A 175 9.00 -6.32 16.96
CA PHE A 175 10.34 -6.73 17.35
C PHE A 175 10.66 -8.16 16.89
N SER A 176 9.73 -9.10 17.03
CA SER A 176 9.93 -10.49 16.58
C SER A 176 10.08 -10.58 15.05
N ILE A 177 9.32 -9.80 14.28
CA ILE A 177 9.45 -9.74 12.81
C ILE A 177 10.82 -9.18 12.42
N LEU A 178 11.26 -8.09 13.04
CA LEU A 178 12.58 -7.49 12.78
C LEU A 178 13.72 -8.43 13.16
N TRP A 179 13.61 -9.13 14.30
CA TRP A 179 14.62 -10.10 14.74
C TRP A 179 14.71 -11.31 13.79
N LEU A 180 13.57 -11.82 13.31
CA LEU A 180 13.54 -12.91 12.33
C LEU A 180 14.10 -12.48 10.97
N SER A 181 13.84 -11.24 10.52
CA SER A 181 14.42 -10.74 9.28
C SER A 181 15.94 -10.62 9.36
N GLN A 182 16.48 -10.07 10.44
CA GLN A 182 17.94 -10.01 10.66
C GLN A 182 18.59 -11.39 10.70
N LYS A 183 17.90 -12.38 11.27
CA LYS A 183 18.43 -13.74 11.33
C LYS A 183 18.42 -14.43 9.95
N ALA A 184 17.45 -14.11 9.10
CA ALA A 184 17.38 -14.62 7.75
C ALA A 184 18.46 -13.99 6.83
N ASP A 185 18.83 -12.73 7.05
CA ASP A 185 19.88 -12.04 6.31
C ASP A 185 21.31 -12.51 6.67
N ASN A 186 21.47 -13.20 7.80
CA ASN A 186 22.75 -13.73 8.29
C ASN A 186 22.95 -15.26 8.03
N LEU A 187 22.02 -15.90 7.29
CA LEU A 187 22.11 -17.30 6.82
C LEU A 187 22.35 -17.37 5.32
#